data_7e29b2b2b7761694f4c35ebcbd0310f1
#
_entry.id   7e29b2b2b7761694f4c35ebcbd0310f1
#
_cell.length_a   1.000
_cell.length_b   1.000
_cell.length_c   1.000
_cell.angle_alpha   90.00
_cell.angle_beta   90.00
_cell.angle_gamma   90.00
#
_symmetry.space_group_name_H-M   'P 1'
#
loop_
_entity.id
_entity.type
_entity.pdbx_description
1 polymer ?
#
loop_
_entity_poly.entity_id
_entity_poly.type
_entity_poly.pdbx_seq_one_letter_code
_entity_poly.pdbx_strand_id
1 'polypeptide(L)'
;MNLPNYFLADLPPEATLSPAMIAEACQTLKRNRERYLTSRSTNSMVKVLSEVAANWLQAGDPFRKLALELGPAKMGFSRETLAKGLDNFFRQLTPDNFNMLLVQEFGDAKRLDGFCADGEHNRMRAAMAIGPELLVHITAGSIPNPTLTGIVFGLLVRSAQFVKCASGASFLPRLFAHSIYDADPKLGACLEIAGWRGGNVDLENVLFAEADCVTATGSDETLAVLRPRLPVKTRFLGYGHRVSFGFVAREVLSDPDARRVVTNAAEDVVAWNQLGCLSPHVIYVQLGGEVSPEKFAELLADELEQREQTEPRGELAAEHAAAIASRRSIYEIRAAHSPDATRHWCSKDSTAWTVIFEADARFQMSCLNRFIYVKGVKDLNEMLQNTEVVRGHVSTIGITVPEEKIRELAEQLARWGATRVCPLGRMQNPPLTWRHDGRPALGDLVTWTDLEM
;
A
#
# COMPACT_ATOMS: atom_id res chain seq x y z
N MET A 1 22.62 14.16 9.33
CA MET A 1 21.64 14.62 10.33
C MET A 1 21.57 13.59 11.46
N ASN A 2 21.80 13.95 12.70
CA ASN A 2 21.55 13.08 13.83
C ASN A 2 20.11 13.28 14.28
N LEU A 3 19.31 12.23 14.27
CA LEU A 3 17.95 12.27 14.78
C LEU A 3 17.97 12.19 16.31
N PRO A 4 17.20 13.03 17.03
CA PRO A 4 17.06 12.91 18.48
C PRO A 4 16.30 11.63 18.86
N ASN A 5 16.45 11.17 20.10
CA ASN A 5 15.77 10.00 20.63
C ASN A 5 14.33 10.36 21.07
N TYR A 6 13.41 10.46 20.11
CA TYR A 6 12.00 10.75 20.38
C TYR A 6 11.15 9.48 20.47
N PHE A 7 11.55 8.42 19.77
CA PHE A 7 10.78 7.19 19.64
C PHE A 7 11.59 5.97 20.12
N LEU A 8 10.90 4.90 20.47
CA LEU A 8 11.56 3.64 20.85
C LEU A 8 12.43 3.08 19.70
N ALA A 9 12.08 3.39 18.46
CA ALA A 9 12.91 3.04 17.29
C ALA A 9 14.20 3.88 17.16
N ASP A 10 14.40 4.91 17.97
CA ASP A 10 15.62 5.72 18.01
C ASP A 10 16.65 5.18 19.02
N LEU A 11 16.23 4.23 19.86
CA LEU A 11 17.13 3.62 20.82
C LEU A 11 18.28 2.88 20.10
N PRO A 12 19.46 2.86 20.72
CA PRO A 12 20.60 2.15 20.13
C PRO A 12 20.29 0.64 19.99
N PRO A 13 20.92 -0.05 19.03
CA PRO A 13 20.62 -1.46 18.73
C PRO A 13 20.77 -2.42 19.91
N GLU A 14 21.57 -2.05 20.92
CA GLU A 14 21.83 -2.83 22.12
C GLU A 14 20.71 -2.68 23.16
N ALA A 15 19.84 -1.68 23.01
CA ALA A 15 18.72 -1.45 23.92
C ALA A 15 17.65 -2.53 23.75
N THR A 16 17.29 -3.15 24.87
CA THR A 16 16.21 -4.15 24.88
C THR A 16 14.91 -3.51 25.33
N LEU A 17 13.88 -3.60 24.51
CA LEU A 17 12.54 -3.15 24.88
C LEU A 17 11.96 -4.04 25.99
N SER A 18 11.30 -3.43 26.94
CA SER A 18 10.61 -4.13 28.03
C SER A 18 9.10 -3.86 28.01
N PRO A 19 8.29 -4.75 28.58
CA PRO A 19 6.85 -4.51 28.77
C PRO A 19 6.55 -3.20 29.49
N ALA A 20 7.34 -2.81 30.47
CA ALA A 20 7.19 -1.54 31.19
C ALA A 20 7.36 -0.32 30.28
N MET A 21 8.34 -0.33 29.38
CA MET A 21 8.56 0.75 28.40
C MET A 21 7.36 0.87 27.46
N ILE A 22 6.79 -0.26 26.99
CA ILE A 22 5.61 -0.25 26.14
C ILE A 22 4.39 0.33 26.88
N ALA A 23 4.18 -0.09 28.13
CA ALA A 23 3.08 0.45 28.95
C ALA A 23 3.22 1.97 29.17
N GLU A 24 4.41 2.44 29.53
CA GLU A 24 4.69 3.86 29.73
C GLU A 24 4.48 4.68 28.45
N ALA A 25 4.95 4.17 27.30
CA ALA A 25 4.71 4.80 25.98
C ALA A 25 3.21 4.91 25.68
N CYS A 26 2.43 3.85 25.89
CA CYS A 26 0.98 3.87 25.67
C CYS A 26 0.28 4.89 26.60
N GLN A 27 0.64 4.93 27.88
CA GLN A 27 0.05 5.90 28.82
C GLN A 27 0.46 7.34 28.47
N THR A 28 1.67 7.56 28.02
CA THR A 28 2.15 8.87 27.56
C THR A 28 1.39 9.31 26.30
N LEU A 29 1.18 8.42 25.33
CA LEU A 29 0.41 8.68 24.12
C LEU A 29 -1.04 9.09 24.46
N LYS A 30 -1.71 8.38 25.35
CA LYS A 30 -3.07 8.72 25.81
C LYS A 30 -3.14 10.11 26.44
N ARG A 31 -2.21 10.42 27.36
CA ARG A 31 -2.12 11.78 27.96
C ARG A 31 -1.87 12.87 26.91
N ASN A 32 -0.96 12.60 25.96
CA ASN A 32 -0.64 13.55 24.88
C ASN A 32 -1.84 13.76 23.94
N ARG A 33 -2.57 12.69 23.61
CA ARG A 33 -3.80 12.80 22.82
C ARG A 33 -4.79 13.77 23.47
N GLU A 34 -5.10 13.54 24.73
CA GLU A 34 -6.05 14.40 25.46
C GLU A 34 -5.58 15.86 25.47
N ARG A 35 -4.29 16.08 25.67
CA ARG A 35 -3.71 17.42 25.78
C ARG A 35 -3.55 18.14 24.45
N TYR A 36 -3.30 17.43 23.35
CA TYR A 36 -2.84 18.02 22.08
C TYR A 36 -3.69 17.72 20.87
N LEU A 37 -4.51 16.65 20.87
CA LEU A 37 -5.29 16.26 19.70
C LEU A 37 -6.78 16.49 19.84
N THR A 38 -7.39 16.20 20.98
CA THR A 38 -8.86 16.17 21.16
C THR A 38 -9.53 17.47 20.78
N SER A 39 -8.94 18.61 21.11
CA SER A 39 -9.46 19.96 20.82
C SER A 39 -8.97 20.55 19.48
N ARG A 40 -8.17 19.79 18.73
CA ARG A 40 -7.55 20.30 17.50
C ARG A 40 -8.53 20.21 16.32
N SER A 41 -8.71 21.28 15.56
CA SER A 41 -9.62 21.28 14.42
C SER A 41 -9.09 20.44 13.25
N THR A 42 -10.00 19.88 12.46
CA THR A 42 -9.70 19.14 11.23
C THR A 42 -8.85 19.97 10.26
N ASN A 43 -9.19 21.26 10.09
CA ASN A 43 -8.41 22.16 9.24
C ASN A 43 -6.96 22.32 9.71
N SER A 44 -6.72 22.37 11.02
CA SER A 44 -5.35 22.43 11.58
C SER A 44 -4.57 21.14 11.28
N MET A 45 -5.22 19.97 11.38
CA MET A 45 -4.60 18.68 11.04
C MET A 45 -4.23 18.61 9.56
N VAL A 46 -5.19 18.93 8.68
CA VAL A 46 -4.98 18.96 7.23
C VAL A 46 -3.83 19.89 6.86
N LYS A 47 -3.79 21.10 7.45
CA LYS A 47 -2.73 22.07 7.18
C LYS A 47 -1.35 21.49 7.48
N VAL A 48 -1.13 20.99 8.69
CA VAL A 48 0.20 20.46 9.09
C VAL A 48 0.60 19.24 8.24
N LEU A 49 -0.31 18.30 8.00
CA LEU A 49 -0.01 17.12 7.19
C LEU A 49 0.31 17.48 5.74
N SER A 50 -0.37 18.48 5.17
CA SER A 50 -0.08 18.96 3.80
C SER A 50 1.24 19.73 3.74
N GLU A 51 1.60 20.51 4.77
CA GLU A 51 2.89 21.19 4.86
C GLU A 51 4.05 20.18 4.97
N VAL A 52 3.92 19.16 5.81
CA VAL A 52 4.90 18.06 5.89
C VAL A 52 5.07 17.38 4.54
N ALA A 53 3.97 17.06 3.86
CA ALA A 53 4.00 16.44 2.55
C ALA A 53 4.69 17.33 1.49
N ALA A 54 4.38 18.64 1.49
CA ALA A 54 5.01 19.60 0.59
C ALA A 54 6.54 19.70 0.83
N ASN A 55 6.98 19.63 2.08
CA ASN A 55 8.40 19.61 2.43
C ASN A 55 9.09 18.34 1.88
N TRP A 56 8.49 17.16 2.06
CA TRP A 56 9.02 15.90 1.53
C TRP A 56 9.14 15.88 -0.01
N LEU A 57 8.40 16.72 -0.71
CA LEU A 57 8.52 16.87 -2.18
C LEU A 57 9.69 17.77 -2.58
N GLN A 58 10.27 18.55 -1.66
CA GLN A 58 11.40 19.42 -1.94
C GLN A 58 12.72 18.63 -1.94
N ALA A 59 13.52 18.78 -2.98
CA ALA A 59 14.84 18.15 -3.05
C ALA A 59 15.79 18.57 -1.91
N GLY A 60 15.55 19.74 -1.32
CA GLY A 60 16.32 20.32 -0.20
C GLY A 60 15.93 19.77 1.18
N ASP A 61 14.79 19.11 1.32
CA ASP A 61 14.28 18.62 2.60
C ASP A 61 15.25 17.63 3.27
N PRO A 62 15.57 17.81 4.55
CA PRO A 62 16.56 16.99 5.24
C PRO A 62 16.12 15.55 5.44
N PHE A 63 14.82 15.29 5.68
CA PHE A 63 14.29 13.94 5.86
C PHE A 63 14.25 13.19 4.54
N ARG A 64 13.83 13.87 3.45
CA ARG A 64 13.92 13.31 2.09
C ARG A 64 15.35 12.96 1.71
N LYS A 65 16.32 13.86 1.94
CA LYS A 65 17.74 13.58 1.67
C LYS A 65 18.20 12.34 2.40
N LEU A 66 17.91 12.25 3.71
CA LEU A 66 18.30 11.11 4.52
C LEU A 66 17.62 9.82 4.05
N ALA A 67 16.34 9.89 3.66
CA ALA A 67 15.61 8.75 3.10
C ALA A 67 16.24 8.23 1.81
N LEU A 68 16.67 9.12 0.90
CA LEU A 68 17.27 8.75 -0.38
C LEU A 68 18.76 8.39 -0.28
N GLU A 69 19.45 8.82 0.78
CA GLU A 69 20.85 8.47 1.05
C GLU A 69 20.99 7.11 1.72
N LEU A 70 20.23 6.87 2.78
CA LEU A 70 20.33 5.65 3.58
C LEU A 70 19.32 4.58 3.19
N GLY A 71 18.21 4.97 2.55
CA GLY A 71 17.11 4.07 2.20
C GLY A 71 17.54 2.89 1.33
N PRO A 72 18.36 3.07 0.28
CA PRO A 72 18.81 1.94 -0.53
C PRO A 72 19.43 0.81 0.28
N ALA A 73 20.38 1.13 1.15
CA ALA A 73 21.05 0.14 2.00
C ALA A 73 20.14 -0.44 3.10
N LYS A 74 19.11 0.31 3.54
CA LYS A 74 18.19 -0.12 4.61
C LYS A 74 17.00 -0.94 4.12
N MET A 75 16.59 -0.74 2.87
CA MET A 75 15.33 -1.27 2.34
C MET A 75 15.51 -2.13 1.08
N GLY A 76 16.69 -2.11 0.47
CA GLY A 76 16.98 -2.86 -0.75
C GLY A 76 16.44 -2.26 -2.05
N PHE A 77 15.68 -1.15 -2.00
CA PHE A 77 15.22 -0.45 -3.19
C PHE A 77 16.31 0.45 -3.76
N SER A 78 16.30 0.70 -5.07
CA SER A 78 17.14 1.75 -5.62
C SER A 78 16.69 3.13 -5.13
N ARG A 79 17.59 4.10 -5.24
CA ARG A 79 17.31 5.51 -4.93
C ARG A 79 16.15 6.05 -5.78
N GLU A 80 16.12 5.66 -7.06
CA GLU A 80 15.10 6.07 -8.04
C GLU A 80 13.73 5.51 -7.66
N THR A 81 13.65 4.21 -7.33
CA THR A 81 12.40 3.58 -6.85
C THR A 81 11.89 4.26 -5.57
N LEU A 82 12.79 4.55 -4.61
CA LEU A 82 12.41 5.24 -3.38
C LEU A 82 11.94 6.67 -3.66
N ALA A 83 12.66 7.43 -4.48
CA ALA A 83 12.29 8.81 -4.82
C ALA A 83 10.91 8.87 -5.47
N LYS A 84 10.67 8.01 -6.47
CA LYS A 84 9.40 7.94 -7.19
C LYS A 84 8.24 7.51 -6.29
N GLY A 85 8.48 6.49 -5.46
CA GLY A 85 7.47 5.98 -4.54
C GLY A 85 7.08 7.00 -3.46
N LEU A 86 8.06 7.74 -2.90
CA LEU A 86 7.82 8.83 -1.95
C LEU A 86 7.10 10.01 -2.62
N ASP A 87 7.51 10.40 -3.83
CA ASP A 87 6.85 11.46 -4.57
C ASP A 87 5.39 11.14 -4.86
N ASN A 88 5.09 9.91 -5.29
CA ASN A 88 3.74 9.47 -5.55
C ASN A 88 2.88 9.47 -4.29
N PHE A 89 3.45 9.11 -3.14
CA PHE A 89 2.75 9.15 -1.86
C PHE A 89 2.48 10.60 -1.42
N PHE A 90 3.51 11.44 -1.32
CA PHE A 90 3.36 12.79 -0.78
C PHE A 90 2.54 13.73 -1.66
N ARG A 91 2.55 13.54 -3.01
CA ARG A 91 1.66 14.29 -3.92
C ARG A 91 0.18 14.07 -3.66
N GLN A 92 -0.21 12.98 -2.99
CA GLN A 92 -1.61 12.73 -2.64
C GLN A 92 -2.06 13.53 -1.39
N LEU A 93 -1.14 13.97 -0.54
CA LEU A 93 -1.43 14.60 0.75
C LEU A 93 -1.64 16.11 0.60
N THR A 94 -2.65 16.50 -0.18
CA THR A 94 -3.05 17.91 -0.42
C THR A 94 -4.32 18.25 0.34
N PRO A 95 -4.58 19.54 0.65
CA PRO A 95 -5.83 19.96 1.30
C PRO A 95 -7.08 19.49 0.55
N ASP A 96 -7.06 19.55 -0.79
CA ASP A 96 -8.19 19.12 -1.62
C ASP A 96 -8.45 17.62 -1.52
N ASN A 97 -7.39 16.80 -1.58
CA ASN A 97 -7.53 15.36 -1.45
C ASN A 97 -7.98 14.95 -0.03
N PHE A 98 -7.52 15.64 1.00
CA PHE A 98 -8.03 15.46 2.36
C PHE A 98 -9.50 15.83 2.48
N ASN A 99 -9.93 16.95 1.90
CA ASN A 99 -11.34 17.34 1.88
C ASN A 99 -12.21 16.31 1.16
N MET A 100 -11.77 15.84 -0.01
CA MET A 100 -12.48 14.78 -0.74
C MET A 100 -12.61 13.50 0.10
N LEU A 101 -11.53 13.08 0.78
CA LEU A 101 -11.55 11.92 1.67
C LEU A 101 -12.53 12.12 2.83
N LEU A 102 -12.46 13.26 3.53
CA LEU A 102 -13.30 13.55 4.69
C LEU A 102 -14.78 13.63 4.31
N VAL A 103 -15.11 14.25 3.18
CA VAL A 103 -16.49 14.28 2.67
C VAL A 103 -16.96 12.88 2.27
N GLN A 104 -16.13 12.09 1.60
CA GLN A 104 -16.45 10.71 1.25
C GLN A 104 -16.76 9.84 2.48
N GLU A 105 -15.97 9.98 3.54
CA GLU A 105 -16.04 9.11 4.72
C GLU A 105 -17.08 9.56 5.75
N PHE A 106 -17.30 10.87 5.87
CA PHE A 106 -18.15 11.44 6.93
C PHE A 106 -19.33 12.27 6.43
N GLY A 107 -19.41 12.56 5.13
CA GLY A 107 -20.39 13.49 4.57
C GLY A 107 -20.07 14.95 4.86
N ASP A 108 -19.65 15.28 6.07
CA ASP A 108 -19.16 16.61 6.47
C ASP A 108 -17.88 16.44 7.30
N ALA A 109 -16.79 17.10 6.90
CA ALA A 109 -15.51 17.08 7.59
C ALA A 109 -15.58 17.57 9.05
N LYS A 110 -16.55 18.46 9.35
CA LYS A 110 -16.78 19.02 10.69
C LYS A 110 -17.30 18.00 11.70
N ARG A 111 -17.76 16.83 11.26
CA ARG A 111 -18.18 15.74 12.16
C ARG A 111 -17.05 15.19 13.03
N LEU A 112 -15.82 15.43 12.65
CA LEU A 112 -14.67 15.20 13.52
C LEU A 112 -14.43 16.34 14.53
N ASP A 113 -14.99 17.53 14.31
CA ASP A 113 -14.84 18.71 15.19
C ASP A 113 -15.99 18.83 16.20
N GLY A 114 -17.17 18.27 15.88
CA GLY A 114 -18.36 18.36 16.71
C GLY A 114 -19.59 17.75 16.04
N PHE A 115 -20.74 17.93 16.68
CA PHE A 115 -22.02 17.47 16.12
C PHE A 115 -22.41 18.27 14.89
N CYS A 116 -22.69 17.60 13.80
CA CYS A 116 -23.20 18.17 12.54
C CYS A 116 -24.52 17.50 12.16
N ALA A 117 -25.49 18.30 11.72
CA ALA A 117 -26.79 17.83 11.27
C ALA A 117 -26.70 16.99 9.98
N ASP A 118 -27.62 16.06 9.79
CA ASP A 118 -27.74 15.22 8.60
C ASP A 118 -28.46 15.96 7.45
N GLY A 119 -27.85 17.07 6.95
CA GLY A 119 -28.39 17.89 5.88
C GLY A 119 -29.39 18.97 6.36
N GLU A 120 -29.78 19.84 5.43
CA GLU A 120 -30.64 21.00 5.75
C GLU A 120 -32.06 20.63 6.20
N HIS A 121 -32.56 19.48 5.83
CA HIS A 121 -33.93 19.03 6.08
C HIS A 121 -34.10 18.21 7.37
N ASN A 122 -33.01 17.72 7.99
CA ASN A 122 -33.07 16.90 9.20
C ASN A 122 -32.31 17.56 10.36
N ARG A 123 -32.86 18.67 10.87
CA ARG A 123 -32.29 19.40 12.02
C ARG A 123 -32.48 18.71 13.37
N MET A 124 -33.30 17.64 13.39
CA MET A 124 -33.64 16.90 14.61
C MET A 124 -32.58 15.83 14.96
N ARG A 125 -31.61 15.61 14.07
CA ARG A 125 -30.55 14.64 14.29
C ARG A 125 -29.19 15.22 13.90
N ALA A 126 -28.20 15.03 14.73
CA ALA A 126 -26.81 15.36 14.45
C ALA A 126 -25.91 14.20 14.83
N ALA A 127 -24.76 14.07 14.17
CA ALA A 127 -23.79 13.03 14.46
C ALA A 127 -22.37 13.59 14.59
N MET A 128 -21.58 12.97 15.43
CA MET A 128 -20.15 13.26 15.66
C MET A 128 -19.34 11.97 15.55
N ALA A 129 -18.18 12.04 14.89
CA ALA A 129 -17.24 10.92 14.74
C ALA A 129 -16.03 11.13 15.66
N ILE A 130 -15.69 10.09 16.44
CA ILE A 130 -14.60 10.13 17.41
C ILE A 130 -13.62 9.00 17.12
N GLY A 131 -12.34 9.32 16.90
CA GLY A 131 -11.27 8.33 16.75
C GLY A 131 -10.90 7.65 18.07
N PRO A 132 -10.31 6.43 18.01
CA PRO A 132 -9.84 5.71 19.20
C PRO A 132 -8.84 6.53 20.00
N GLU A 133 -8.80 6.31 21.32
CA GLU A 133 -7.83 6.97 22.17
C GLU A 133 -6.42 6.52 21.79
N LEU A 134 -6.21 5.20 21.68
CA LEU A 134 -4.95 4.62 21.23
C LEU A 134 -5.20 3.70 20.02
N LEU A 135 -4.67 4.11 18.87
CA LEU A 135 -4.63 3.33 17.64
C LEU A 135 -3.29 2.64 17.52
N VAL A 136 -3.30 1.33 17.41
CA VAL A 136 -2.10 0.52 17.22
C VAL A 136 -2.01 0.04 15.77
N HIS A 137 -0.86 0.22 15.15
CA HIS A 137 -0.55 -0.30 13.82
C HIS A 137 0.44 -1.45 13.92
N ILE A 138 0.07 -2.64 13.46
CA ILE A 138 0.98 -3.77 13.24
C ILE A 138 1.28 -3.82 11.75
N THR A 139 2.52 -3.49 11.37
CA THR A 139 2.85 -3.24 9.96
C THR A 139 3.67 -4.36 9.35
N ALA A 140 3.40 -4.66 8.08
CA ALA A 140 4.27 -5.47 7.22
C ALA A 140 5.53 -4.67 6.83
N GLY A 141 6.58 -5.39 6.41
CA GLY A 141 7.87 -4.79 6.11
C GLY A 141 8.16 -4.54 4.63
N SER A 142 7.26 -4.95 3.71
CA SER A 142 7.59 -5.00 2.27
C SER A 142 7.70 -3.62 1.61
N ILE A 143 6.75 -2.73 1.89
CA ILE A 143 6.72 -1.35 1.38
C ILE A 143 6.25 -0.38 2.48
N PRO A 144 6.68 0.89 2.47
CA PRO A 144 6.39 1.84 3.54
C PRO A 144 4.99 2.46 3.46
N ASN A 145 4.42 2.60 2.26
CA ASN A 145 3.21 3.40 2.02
C ASN A 145 2.01 3.04 2.91
N PRO A 146 1.65 1.76 3.17
CA PRO A 146 0.54 1.45 4.06
C PRO A 146 0.74 1.99 5.48
N THR A 147 1.98 1.92 5.99
CA THR A 147 2.33 2.44 7.32
C THR A 147 2.23 3.96 7.38
N LEU A 148 2.78 4.65 6.37
CA LEU A 148 2.71 6.11 6.29
C LEU A 148 1.24 6.59 6.17
N THR A 149 0.43 5.90 5.35
CA THR A 149 -1.01 6.16 5.23
C THR A 149 -1.73 5.95 6.56
N GLY A 150 -1.41 4.86 7.28
CA GLY A 150 -1.97 4.58 8.62
C GLY A 150 -1.68 5.72 9.61
N ILE A 151 -0.45 6.24 9.64
CA ILE A 151 -0.07 7.38 10.49
C ILE A 151 -0.90 8.62 10.12
N VAL A 152 -1.02 8.94 8.83
CA VAL A 152 -1.81 10.10 8.36
C VAL A 152 -3.28 9.97 8.78
N PHE A 153 -3.88 8.81 8.55
CA PHE A 153 -5.29 8.56 8.85
C PHE A 153 -5.58 8.58 10.36
N GLY A 154 -4.71 7.97 11.16
CA GLY A 154 -4.84 8.01 12.62
C GLY A 154 -4.75 9.43 13.18
N LEU A 155 -3.86 10.28 12.63
CA LEU A 155 -3.79 11.70 13.01
C LEU A 155 -5.06 12.46 12.60
N LEU A 156 -5.58 12.25 11.38
CA LEU A 156 -6.81 12.90 10.93
C LEU A 156 -7.99 12.62 11.86
N VAL A 157 -8.12 11.42 12.38
CA VAL A 157 -9.17 11.04 13.34
C VAL A 157 -8.79 11.33 14.80
N ARG A 158 -7.70 12.07 15.05
CA ARG A 158 -7.22 12.49 16.37
C ARG A 158 -6.91 11.33 17.33
N SER A 159 -6.34 10.27 16.81
CA SER A 159 -5.86 9.15 17.63
C SER A 159 -4.39 9.32 17.96
N ALA A 160 -4.00 9.10 19.22
CA ALA A 160 -2.62 8.80 19.52
C ALA A 160 -2.27 7.43 18.92
N GLN A 161 -1.03 7.26 18.46
CA GLN A 161 -0.69 6.09 17.66
C GLN A 161 0.57 5.40 18.12
N PHE A 162 0.49 4.09 18.26
CA PHE A 162 1.65 3.24 18.44
C PHE A 162 1.88 2.41 17.17
N VAL A 163 2.98 2.67 16.47
CA VAL A 163 3.32 1.99 15.21
C VAL A 163 4.38 0.92 15.49
N LYS A 164 3.93 -0.32 15.58
CA LYS A 164 4.79 -1.49 15.69
C LYS A 164 5.23 -1.94 14.31
N CYS A 165 6.46 -1.63 13.93
CA CYS A 165 7.05 -2.05 12.67
C CYS A 165 7.60 -3.48 12.75
N ALA A 166 7.60 -4.19 11.61
CA ALA A 166 8.36 -5.41 11.47
C ALA A 166 9.86 -5.14 11.72
N SER A 167 10.59 -6.17 12.12
CA SER A 167 12.05 -6.04 12.36
C SER A 167 12.75 -5.51 11.10
N GLY A 168 13.53 -4.45 11.25
CA GLY A 168 14.24 -3.79 10.14
C GLY A 168 13.39 -2.84 9.28
N ALA A 169 12.08 -2.75 9.47
CA ALA A 169 11.17 -1.96 8.62
C ALA A 169 10.77 -0.60 9.20
N SER A 170 11.39 -0.16 10.30
CA SER A 170 11.03 1.11 10.96
C SER A 170 11.65 2.35 10.30
N PHE A 171 12.57 2.21 9.36
CA PHE A 171 13.38 3.32 8.84
C PHE A 171 12.53 4.49 8.30
N LEU A 172 11.69 4.28 7.29
CA LEU A 172 10.85 5.36 6.73
C LEU A 172 9.71 5.79 7.66
N PRO A 173 8.96 4.90 8.34
CA PRO A 173 8.00 5.33 9.34
C PRO A 173 8.61 6.23 10.43
N ARG A 174 9.81 5.90 10.90
CA ARG A 174 10.55 6.71 11.87
C ARG A 174 10.92 8.09 11.31
N LEU A 175 11.48 8.16 10.11
CA LEU A 175 11.80 9.45 9.47
C LEU A 175 10.57 10.31 9.27
N PHE A 176 9.46 9.72 8.84
CA PHE A 176 8.20 10.44 8.68
C PHE A 176 7.66 10.97 10.01
N ALA A 177 7.69 10.16 11.07
CA ALA A 177 7.31 10.61 12.41
C ALA A 177 8.20 11.77 12.91
N HIS A 178 9.52 11.71 12.67
CA HIS A 178 10.43 12.81 12.97
C HIS A 178 10.10 14.08 12.17
N SER A 179 9.74 13.97 10.89
CA SER A 179 9.33 15.13 10.09
C SER A 179 8.03 15.77 10.59
N ILE A 180 7.10 14.97 11.10
CA ILE A 180 5.88 15.45 11.75
C ILE A 180 6.24 16.15 13.08
N TYR A 181 7.16 15.57 13.86
CA TYR A 181 7.61 16.16 15.13
C TYR A 181 8.33 17.50 14.92
N ASP A 182 9.14 17.60 13.88
CA ASP A 182 9.83 18.84 13.50
C ASP A 182 8.84 19.95 13.09
N ALA A 183 7.82 19.60 12.31
CA ALA A 183 6.79 20.53 11.86
C ALA A 183 5.83 20.95 12.99
N ASP A 184 5.47 20.02 13.86
CA ASP A 184 4.57 20.23 15.00
C ASP A 184 4.90 19.26 16.14
N PRO A 185 5.69 19.69 17.16
CA PRO A 185 6.08 18.84 18.26
C PRO A 185 4.92 18.26 19.07
N LYS A 186 3.78 18.97 19.15
CA LYS A 186 2.59 18.48 19.85
C LYS A 186 1.93 17.32 19.09
N LEU A 187 1.95 17.39 17.77
CA LEU A 187 1.44 16.33 16.90
C LEU A 187 2.38 15.12 16.92
N GLY A 188 3.69 15.36 16.76
CA GLY A 188 4.71 14.30 16.84
C GLY A 188 4.73 13.58 18.19
N ALA A 189 4.47 14.26 19.29
CA ALA A 189 4.39 13.67 20.64
C ALA A 189 3.19 12.70 20.82
N CYS A 190 2.27 12.65 19.88
CA CYS A 190 1.16 11.69 19.85
C CYS A 190 1.45 10.44 18.99
N LEU A 191 2.70 10.29 18.54
CA LEU A 191 3.19 9.13 17.80
C LEU A 191 4.25 8.39 18.61
N GLU A 192 4.23 7.07 18.54
CA GLU A 192 5.33 6.20 18.97
C GLU A 192 5.66 5.22 17.83
N ILE A 193 6.93 5.09 17.54
CA ILE A 193 7.44 4.15 16.53
C ILE A 193 8.37 3.15 17.20
N ALA A 194 8.08 1.87 17.07
CA ALA A 194 8.92 0.81 17.62
C ALA A 194 9.08 -0.34 16.64
N GLY A 195 10.17 -1.06 16.73
CA GLY A 195 10.45 -2.21 15.86
C GLY A 195 10.87 -3.43 16.68
N TRP A 196 10.19 -4.56 16.48
CA TRP A 196 10.61 -5.86 16.99
C TRP A 196 10.08 -7.01 16.15
N ARG A 197 10.68 -8.18 16.32
CA ARG A 197 10.24 -9.40 15.63
C ARG A 197 8.86 -9.81 16.14
N GLY A 198 7.91 -10.07 15.23
CA GLY A 198 6.58 -10.57 15.58
C GLY A 198 6.65 -11.85 16.43
N GLY A 199 5.67 -12.01 17.31
CA GLY A 199 5.61 -13.12 18.26
C GLY A 199 6.33 -12.88 19.59
N ASN A 200 6.80 -11.66 19.86
CA ASN A 200 7.22 -11.25 21.21
C ASN A 200 5.97 -11.04 22.07
N VAL A 201 5.50 -12.14 22.67
CA VAL A 201 4.22 -12.22 23.41
C VAL A 201 4.14 -11.20 24.54
N ASP A 202 5.25 -11.00 25.28
CA ASP A 202 5.28 -10.10 26.44
C ASP A 202 5.07 -8.63 26.05
N LEU A 203 5.75 -8.16 25.00
CA LEU A 203 5.58 -6.78 24.50
C LEU A 203 4.20 -6.60 23.84
N GLU A 204 3.79 -7.58 23.03
CA GLU A 204 2.53 -7.52 22.29
C GLU A 204 1.31 -7.57 23.20
N ASN A 205 1.31 -8.39 24.25
CA ASN A 205 0.18 -8.47 25.20
C ASN A 205 -0.04 -7.14 25.92
N VAL A 206 1.02 -6.46 26.35
CA VAL A 206 0.89 -5.15 26.98
C VAL A 206 0.35 -4.12 25.98
N LEU A 207 0.90 -4.10 24.75
CA LEU A 207 0.43 -3.19 23.71
C LEU A 207 -1.05 -3.40 23.36
N PHE A 208 -1.48 -4.67 23.23
CA PHE A 208 -2.86 -5.02 22.88
C PHE A 208 -3.85 -4.73 24.02
N ALA A 209 -3.43 -4.86 25.26
CA ALA A 209 -4.28 -4.53 26.41
C ALA A 209 -4.62 -3.04 26.48
N GLU A 210 -3.71 -2.17 26.00
CA GLU A 210 -3.86 -0.72 25.99
C GLU A 210 -4.62 -0.19 24.75
N ALA A 211 -4.73 -0.99 23.66
CA ALA A 211 -5.27 -0.56 22.38
C ALA A 211 -6.81 -0.52 22.35
N ASP A 212 -7.38 0.54 21.79
CA ASP A 212 -8.81 0.63 21.47
C ASP A 212 -9.11 0.12 20.06
N CYS A 213 -8.19 0.35 19.14
CA CYS A 213 -8.24 -0.13 17.77
C CYS A 213 -6.87 -0.63 17.33
N VAL A 214 -6.83 -1.78 16.65
CA VAL A 214 -5.61 -2.36 16.07
C VAL A 214 -5.82 -2.52 14.58
N THR A 215 -4.99 -1.87 13.77
CA THR A 215 -4.86 -2.20 12.35
C THR A 215 -3.68 -3.16 12.17
N ALA A 216 -3.85 -4.19 11.38
CA ALA A 216 -2.77 -5.14 11.12
C ALA A 216 -2.67 -5.44 9.62
N THR A 217 -1.48 -5.32 9.05
CA THR A 217 -1.17 -5.72 7.67
C THR A 217 -0.20 -6.89 7.71
N GLY A 218 -0.52 -7.98 7.02
CA GLY A 218 0.33 -9.16 7.01
C GLY A 218 -0.30 -10.33 6.25
N SER A 219 0.29 -11.53 6.38
CA SER A 219 -0.33 -12.74 5.84
C SER A 219 -1.57 -13.13 6.63
N ASP A 220 -2.45 -13.92 6.02
CA ASP A 220 -3.68 -14.39 6.66
C ASP A 220 -3.38 -15.21 7.93
N GLU A 221 -2.27 -15.97 7.95
CA GLU A 221 -1.79 -16.70 9.12
C GLU A 221 -1.40 -15.73 10.25
N THR A 222 -0.72 -14.63 9.92
CA THR A 222 -0.36 -13.59 10.91
C THR A 222 -1.61 -12.99 11.53
N LEU A 223 -2.60 -12.64 10.72
CA LEU A 223 -3.86 -12.07 11.21
C LEU A 223 -4.65 -13.07 12.07
N ALA A 224 -4.67 -14.35 11.69
CA ALA A 224 -5.32 -15.41 12.45
C ALA A 224 -4.69 -15.61 13.85
N VAL A 225 -3.38 -15.41 13.99
CA VAL A 225 -2.68 -15.47 15.28
C VAL A 225 -2.93 -14.22 16.13
N LEU A 226 -3.01 -13.03 15.51
CA LEU A 226 -3.17 -11.77 16.23
C LEU A 226 -4.58 -11.60 16.80
N ARG A 227 -5.61 -11.87 15.98
CA ARG A 227 -7.02 -11.60 16.34
C ARG A 227 -7.48 -12.20 17.67
N PRO A 228 -7.20 -13.47 17.99
CA PRO A 228 -7.62 -14.08 19.28
C PRO A 228 -6.93 -13.50 20.52
N ARG A 229 -5.80 -12.80 20.34
CA ARG A 229 -5.02 -12.20 21.43
C ARG A 229 -5.50 -10.81 21.83
N LEU A 230 -6.39 -10.22 21.05
CA LEU A 230 -6.92 -8.88 21.32
C LEU A 230 -8.09 -8.96 22.31
N PRO A 231 -8.18 -8.00 23.26
CA PRO A 231 -9.35 -7.86 24.10
C PRO A 231 -10.65 -7.74 23.29
N VAL A 232 -11.76 -8.29 23.77
CA VAL A 232 -13.05 -8.26 23.07
C VAL A 232 -13.50 -6.83 22.72
N LYS A 233 -13.17 -5.86 23.56
CA LYS A 233 -13.48 -4.43 23.34
C LYS A 233 -12.67 -3.79 22.22
N THR A 234 -11.51 -4.35 21.89
CA THR A 234 -10.58 -3.77 20.91
C THR A 234 -11.08 -4.04 19.49
N ARG A 235 -11.26 -2.97 18.71
CA ARG A 235 -11.60 -3.09 17.29
C ARG A 235 -10.39 -3.59 16.51
N PHE A 236 -10.60 -4.60 15.66
CA PHE A 236 -9.55 -5.19 14.82
C PHE A 236 -9.82 -4.97 13.34
N LEU A 237 -8.88 -4.33 12.63
CA LEU A 237 -8.91 -4.07 11.21
C LEU A 237 -7.73 -4.79 10.54
N GLY A 238 -7.95 -6.04 10.16
CA GLY A 238 -6.95 -6.86 9.48
C GLY A 238 -6.96 -6.66 7.97
N TYR A 239 -5.79 -6.49 7.36
CA TYR A 239 -5.53 -6.42 5.93
C TYR A 239 -4.64 -7.60 5.56
N GLY A 240 -5.26 -8.67 5.06
CA GLY A 240 -4.63 -9.95 4.75
C GLY A 240 -3.95 -10.00 3.38
N HIS A 241 -3.60 -11.20 2.97
CA HIS A 241 -2.99 -11.42 1.67
C HIS A 241 -3.95 -11.08 0.53
N ARG A 242 -3.46 -10.28 -0.43
CA ARG A 242 -4.18 -9.87 -1.64
C ARG A 242 -3.30 -10.00 -2.86
N VAL A 243 -3.94 -10.24 -3.99
CA VAL A 243 -3.32 -10.28 -5.30
C VAL A 243 -3.95 -9.26 -6.23
N SER A 244 -3.23 -8.91 -7.29
CA SER A 244 -3.73 -8.03 -8.34
C SER A 244 -3.30 -8.57 -9.70
N PHE A 245 -4.02 -8.20 -10.75
CA PHE A 245 -3.70 -8.56 -12.12
C PHE A 245 -4.21 -7.51 -13.11
N GLY A 246 -3.74 -7.57 -14.35
CA GLY A 246 -4.12 -6.65 -15.41
C GLY A 246 -4.97 -7.32 -16.49
N PHE A 247 -5.79 -6.54 -17.20
CA PHE A 247 -6.49 -6.93 -18.42
C PHE A 247 -6.32 -5.87 -19.50
N VAL A 248 -5.93 -6.31 -20.70
CA VAL A 248 -5.74 -5.47 -21.88
C VAL A 248 -6.64 -5.98 -23.00
N ALA A 249 -7.57 -5.14 -23.46
CA ALA A 249 -8.46 -5.46 -24.55
C ALA A 249 -7.72 -5.39 -25.89
N ARG A 250 -8.13 -6.20 -26.85
CA ARG A 250 -7.52 -6.26 -28.19
C ARG A 250 -7.64 -4.97 -28.99
N GLU A 251 -8.70 -4.21 -28.77
CA GLU A 251 -9.00 -2.98 -29.52
C GLU A 251 -8.00 -1.84 -29.22
N VAL A 252 -7.29 -1.91 -28.10
CA VAL A 252 -6.28 -0.92 -27.70
C VAL A 252 -4.85 -1.36 -28.06
N LEU A 253 -4.71 -2.46 -28.75
CA LEU A 253 -3.43 -3.05 -29.16
C LEU A 253 -3.16 -2.84 -30.67
N SER A 254 -3.39 -1.61 -31.17
CA SER A 254 -2.82 -1.17 -32.44
C SER A 254 -1.30 -0.95 -32.30
N ASP A 255 -0.55 -1.06 -33.39
CA ASP A 255 0.91 -0.99 -33.33
C ASP A 255 1.45 0.29 -32.65
N PRO A 256 0.92 1.52 -32.92
CA PRO A 256 1.37 2.72 -32.22
C PRO A 256 0.89 2.78 -30.75
N ASP A 257 -0.28 2.25 -30.43
CA ASP A 257 -0.85 2.31 -29.07
C ASP A 257 -0.26 1.26 -28.14
N ALA A 258 0.14 0.09 -28.66
CA ALA A 258 0.69 -1.01 -27.86
C ALA A 258 1.90 -0.59 -27.02
N ARG A 259 2.79 0.27 -27.56
CA ARG A 259 3.94 0.77 -26.80
C ARG A 259 3.52 1.55 -25.55
N ARG A 260 2.50 2.40 -25.65
CA ARG A 260 1.96 3.15 -24.50
C ARG A 260 1.35 2.22 -23.45
N VAL A 261 0.61 1.19 -23.91
CA VAL A 261 0.03 0.19 -23.01
C VAL A 261 1.11 -0.62 -22.30
N VAL A 262 2.16 -1.01 -23.02
CA VAL A 262 3.33 -1.71 -22.46
C VAL A 262 4.07 -0.85 -21.46
N THR A 263 4.31 0.43 -21.76
CA THR A 263 4.96 1.37 -20.81
C THR A 263 4.14 1.51 -19.52
N ASN A 264 2.81 1.57 -19.61
CA ASN A 264 1.91 1.59 -18.45
C ASN A 264 1.98 0.26 -17.67
N ALA A 265 2.00 -0.87 -18.36
CA ALA A 265 2.16 -2.18 -17.71
C ALA A 265 3.49 -2.30 -16.97
N ALA A 266 4.58 -1.85 -17.59
CA ALA A 266 5.90 -1.81 -16.97
C ALA A 266 5.95 -0.89 -15.74
N GLU A 267 5.21 0.23 -15.75
CA GLU A 267 5.09 1.13 -14.60
C GLU A 267 4.56 0.39 -13.35
N ASP A 268 3.49 -0.40 -13.52
CA ASP A 268 2.90 -1.16 -12.41
C ASP A 268 3.78 -2.34 -11.94
N VAL A 269 4.64 -2.87 -12.81
CA VAL A 269 5.62 -3.93 -12.49
C VAL A 269 6.84 -3.35 -11.77
N VAL A 270 7.34 -2.20 -12.21
CA VAL A 270 8.57 -1.59 -11.66
C VAL A 270 8.31 -0.91 -10.31
N ALA A 271 7.15 -0.28 -10.15
CA ALA A 271 6.79 0.43 -8.92
C ALA A 271 6.92 -0.48 -7.69
N TRP A 272 7.73 -0.04 -6.71
CA TRP A 272 8.06 -0.81 -5.52
C TRP A 272 8.53 -2.26 -5.79
N ASN A 273 9.16 -2.48 -6.94
CA ASN A 273 9.66 -3.80 -7.37
C ASN A 273 8.58 -4.91 -7.33
N GLN A 274 7.32 -4.54 -7.64
CA GLN A 274 6.19 -5.48 -7.61
C GLN A 274 5.86 -6.05 -6.20
N LEU A 275 6.40 -5.47 -5.11
CA LEU A 275 6.22 -5.99 -3.74
C LEU A 275 4.90 -5.59 -3.09
N GLY A 276 4.16 -4.65 -3.65
CA GLY A 276 2.86 -4.22 -3.13
C GLY A 276 1.73 -5.17 -3.53
N CYS A 277 0.70 -5.29 -2.67
CA CYS A 277 -0.52 -6.06 -2.98
C CYS A 277 -1.28 -5.53 -4.21
N LEU A 278 -1.01 -4.31 -4.63
CA LEU A 278 -1.56 -3.67 -5.83
C LEU A 278 -0.78 -4.02 -7.10
N SER A 279 0.38 -4.67 -6.99
CA SER A 279 1.20 -5.04 -8.15
C SER A 279 0.59 -6.21 -8.90
N PRO A 280 0.60 -6.19 -10.24
CA PRO A 280 0.08 -7.31 -11.02
C PRO A 280 0.98 -8.55 -10.92
N HIS A 281 0.39 -9.72 -10.70
CA HIS A 281 1.07 -11.01 -10.87
C HIS A 281 0.99 -11.49 -12.31
N VAL A 282 -0.11 -11.18 -12.98
CA VAL A 282 -0.43 -11.58 -14.38
C VAL A 282 -0.99 -10.37 -15.11
N ILE A 283 -0.62 -10.22 -16.37
CA ILE A 283 -1.29 -9.33 -17.30
C ILE A 283 -1.98 -10.22 -18.36
N TYR A 284 -3.30 -10.19 -18.37
CA TYR A 284 -4.09 -10.88 -19.37
C TYR A 284 -4.27 -9.98 -20.59
N VAL A 285 -3.96 -10.51 -21.75
CA VAL A 285 -4.04 -9.81 -23.05
C VAL A 285 -5.04 -10.52 -23.92
N GLN A 286 -6.04 -9.78 -24.41
CA GLN A 286 -7.09 -10.36 -25.23
C GLN A 286 -6.55 -10.75 -26.61
N LEU A 287 -6.87 -11.97 -27.04
CA LEU A 287 -6.51 -12.53 -28.35
C LEU A 287 -7.21 -11.79 -29.49
N GLY A 288 -6.58 -11.78 -30.68
CA GLY A 288 -7.15 -11.23 -31.91
C GLY A 288 -6.93 -9.72 -32.10
N GLY A 289 -6.07 -9.08 -31.35
CA GLY A 289 -5.53 -7.74 -31.63
C GLY A 289 -4.40 -7.77 -32.66
N GLU A 290 -3.97 -6.61 -33.16
CA GLU A 290 -2.82 -6.49 -34.07
C GLU A 290 -1.53 -6.95 -33.37
N VAL A 291 -1.42 -6.69 -32.07
CA VAL A 291 -0.31 -7.18 -31.24
C VAL A 291 -0.82 -8.40 -30.45
N SER A 292 -0.18 -9.54 -30.66
CA SER A 292 -0.50 -10.77 -29.94
C SER A 292 -0.05 -10.71 -28.48
N PRO A 293 -0.62 -11.52 -27.58
CA PRO A 293 -0.16 -11.62 -26.19
C PRO A 293 1.34 -11.95 -26.07
N GLU A 294 1.87 -12.78 -26.94
CA GLU A 294 3.29 -13.11 -27.00
C GLU A 294 4.13 -11.88 -27.39
N LYS A 295 3.71 -11.15 -28.45
CA LYS A 295 4.39 -9.91 -28.86
C LYS A 295 4.30 -8.82 -27.79
N PHE A 296 3.19 -8.73 -27.08
CA PHE A 296 3.05 -7.86 -25.92
C PHE A 296 4.08 -8.21 -24.81
N ALA A 297 4.28 -9.51 -24.56
CA ALA A 297 5.26 -9.97 -23.57
C ALA A 297 6.69 -9.61 -24.00
N GLU A 298 7.03 -9.75 -25.26
CA GLU A 298 8.33 -9.34 -25.80
C GLU A 298 8.56 -7.83 -25.65
N LEU A 299 7.58 -7.01 -26.03
CA LEU A 299 7.65 -5.56 -25.87
C LEU A 299 7.76 -5.15 -24.39
N LEU A 300 7.08 -5.86 -23.50
CA LEU A 300 7.18 -5.62 -22.05
C LEU A 300 8.59 -5.97 -21.53
N ALA A 301 9.21 -7.01 -22.06
CA ALA A 301 10.59 -7.37 -21.72
C ALA A 301 11.58 -6.28 -22.15
N ASP A 302 11.41 -5.76 -23.38
CA ASP A 302 12.23 -4.65 -23.88
C ASP A 302 12.06 -3.38 -23.03
N GLU A 303 10.85 -3.05 -22.62
CA GLU A 303 10.57 -1.91 -21.75
C GLU A 303 11.19 -2.10 -20.35
N LEU A 304 11.11 -3.31 -19.77
CA LEU A 304 11.72 -3.60 -18.47
C LEU A 304 13.25 -3.53 -18.51
N GLU A 305 13.87 -3.94 -19.62
CA GLU A 305 15.32 -3.79 -19.82
C GLU A 305 15.71 -2.30 -19.84
N GLN A 306 14.96 -1.45 -20.55
CA GLN A 306 15.19 -0.01 -20.57
C GLN A 306 14.97 0.63 -19.18
N ARG A 307 13.93 0.19 -18.48
CA ARG A 307 13.63 0.65 -17.12
C ARG A 307 14.72 0.29 -16.12
N GLU A 308 15.34 -0.88 -16.26
CA GLU A 308 16.44 -1.28 -15.37
C GLU A 308 17.62 -0.33 -15.45
N GLN A 309 17.84 0.34 -16.61
CA GLN A 309 18.91 1.33 -16.76
C GLN A 309 18.59 2.67 -16.06
N THR A 310 17.32 3.05 -15.97
CA THR A 310 16.89 4.36 -15.42
C THR A 310 16.29 4.25 -14.02
N GLU A 311 15.68 3.12 -13.72
CA GLU A 311 15.04 2.79 -12.44
C GLU A 311 15.50 1.38 -12.02
N PRO A 312 16.77 1.18 -11.64
CA PRO A 312 17.28 -0.16 -11.30
C PRO A 312 16.50 -0.75 -10.13
N ARG A 313 16.38 -2.06 -10.10
CA ARG A 313 15.65 -2.75 -9.03
C ARG A 313 16.28 -2.52 -7.64
N GLY A 314 17.61 -2.44 -7.57
CA GLY A 314 18.35 -2.40 -6.32
C GLY A 314 18.74 -3.80 -5.82
N GLU A 315 19.07 -3.91 -4.55
CA GLU A 315 19.54 -5.16 -3.95
C GLU A 315 18.40 -6.13 -3.66
N LEU A 316 18.69 -7.43 -3.74
CA LEU A 316 17.75 -8.50 -3.46
C LEU A 316 18.41 -9.53 -2.53
N ALA A 317 17.67 -10.01 -1.54
CA ALA A 317 18.11 -11.09 -0.69
C ALA A 317 18.36 -12.36 -1.50
N ALA A 318 19.42 -13.10 -1.15
CA ALA A 318 19.87 -14.28 -1.89
C ALA A 318 18.76 -15.34 -2.07
N GLU A 319 17.90 -15.51 -1.07
CA GLU A 319 16.76 -16.43 -1.12
C GLU A 319 15.75 -16.08 -2.22
N HIS A 320 15.44 -14.79 -2.39
CA HIS A 320 14.54 -14.32 -3.45
C HIS A 320 15.21 -14.43 -4.83
N ALA A 321 16.49 -14.10 -4.93
CA ALA A 321 17.24 -14.29 -6.17
C ALA A 321 17.28 -15.78 -6.59
N ALA A 322 17.51 -16.69 -5.65
CA ALA A 322 17.48 -18.13 -5.89
C ALA A 322 16.10 -18.63 -6.33
N ALA A 323 15.02 -18.13 -5.70
CA ALA A 323 13.65 -18.46 -6.09
C ALA A 323 13.34 -18.03 -7.54
N ILE A 324 13.75 -16.82 -7.93
CA ILE A 324 13.61 -16.32 -9.30
C ILE A 324 14.43 -17.18 -10.27
N ALA A 325 15.70 -17.47 -9.97
CA ALA A 325 16.56 -18.27 -10.82
C ALA A 325 15.99 -19.68 -11.02
N SER A 326 15.54 -20.33 -9.94
CA SER A 326 14.89 -21.65 -10.02
C SER A 326 13.63 -21.61 -10.90
N ARG A 327 12.80 -20.57 -10.77
CA ARG A 327 11.58 -20.42 -11.58
C ARG A 327 11.93 -20.17 -13.05
N ARG A 328 12.96 -19.36 -13.36
CA ARG A 328 13.45 -19.15 -14.72
C ARG A 328 13.91 -20.47 -15.37
N SER A 329 14.67 -21.30 -14.67
CA SER A 329 15.15 -22.59 -15.20
C SER A 329 13.99 -23.51 -15.57
N ILE A 330 12.90 -23.52 -14.79
CA ILE A 330 11.69 -24.29 -15.13
C ILE A 330 11.08 -23.77 -16.45
N TYR A 331 10.98 -22.45 -16.62
CA TYR A 331 10.39 -21.86 -17.82
C TYR A 331 11.30 -21.96 -19.04
N GLU A 332 12.62 -21.97 -18.87
CA GLU A 332 13.56 -22.25 -19.95
C GLU A 332 13.35 -23.66 -20.52
N ILE A 333 13.22 -24.67 -19.64
CA ILE A 333 12.92 -26.04 -20.06
C ILE A 333 11.55 -26.12 -20.75
N ARG A 334 10.52 -25.47 -20.20
CA ARG A 334 9.17 -25.46 -20.81
C ARG A 334 9.15 -24.80 -22.17
N ALA A 335 9.83 -23.66 -22.33
CA ALA A 335 9.94 -22.96 -23.60
C ALA A 335 10.68 -23.76 -24.65
N ALA A 336 11.73 -24.51 -24.25
CA ALA A 336 12.45 -25.41 -25.16
C ALA A 336 11.58 -26.58 -25.65
N HIS A 337 10.67 -27.10 -24.80
CA HIS A 337 9.79 -28.22 -25.16
C HIS A 337 8.53 -27.80 -25.91
N SER A 338 7.99 -26.60 -25.61
CA SER A 338 6.73 -26.12 -26.15
C SER A 338 6.82 -24.62 -26.49
N PRO A 339 7.59 -24.22 -27.49
CA PRO A 339 7.86 -22.81 -27.81
C PRO A 339 6.61 -22.03 -28.23
N ASP A 340 5.58 -22.71 -28.75
CA ASP A 340 4.30 -22.07 -29.11
C ASP A 340 3.39 -21.81 -27.90
N ALA A 341 3.63 -22.50 -26.79
CA ALA A 341 2.82 -22.37 -25.58
C ALA A 341 3.50 -21.57 -24.47
N THR A 342 4.83 -21.52 -24.47
CA THR A 342 5.61 -20.87 -23.41
C THR A 342 6.82 -20.17 -24.02
N ARG A 343 7.01 -18.90 -23.68
CA ARG A 343 8.25 -18.15 -23.93
C ARG A 343 8.69 -17.39 -22.71
N HIS A 344 9.97 -17.11 -22.62
CA HIS A 344 10.47 -16.31 -21.53
C HIS A 344 11.58 -15.35 -21.98
N TRP A 345 11.59 -14.19 -21.37
CA TRP A 345 12.61 -13.17 -21.51
C TRP A 345 13.09 -12.79 -20.10
N CYS A 346 14.37 -12.55 -19.94
CA CYS A 346 14.90 -12.17 -18.64
C CYS A 346 16.20 -11.36 -18.78
N SER A 347 16.52 -10.59 -17.76
CA SER A 347 17.78 -9.87 -17.66
C SER A 347 18.98 -10.81 -17.74
N LYS A 348 20.02 -10.40 -18.45
CA LYS A 348 21.28 -11.14 -18.55
C LYS A 348 22.08 -10.98 -17.27
N ASP A 349 22.79 -12.03 -16.86
CA ASP A 349 23.72 -12.05 -15.72
C ASP A 349 23.15 -11.53 -14.38
N SER A 350 21.83 -11.39 -14.30
CA SER A 350 21.14 -10.90 -13.10
C SER A 350 19.71 -11.48 -13.00
N THR A 351 19.03 -11.21 -11.89
CA THR A 351 17.61 -11.52 -11.71
C THR A 351 16.73 -10.26 -11.71
N ALA A 352 17.19 -9.18 -12.37
CA ALA A 352 16.57 -7.86 -12.28
C ALA A 352 15.13 -7.82 -12.76
N TRP A 353 14.79 -8.51 -13.84
CA TRP A 353 13.42 -8.62 -14.35
C TRP A 353 13.22 -9.94 -15.11
N THR A 354 11.98 -10.40 -15.18
CA THR A 354 11.58 -11.61 -15.93
C THR A 354 10.18 -11.44 -16.48
N VAL A 355 9.97 -11.75 -17.75
CA VAL A 355 8.66 -11.82 -18.39
C VAL A 355 8.44 -13.23 -18.91
N ILE A 356 7.31 -13.83 -18.57
CA ILE A 356 6.91 -15.15 -19.02
C ILE A 356 5.61 -15.00 -19.81
N PHE A 357 5.61 -15.44 -21.05
CA PHE A 357 4.38 -15.70 -21.80
C PHE A 357 3.96 -17.16 -21.62
N GLU A 358 2.68 -17.38 -21.33
CA GLU A 358 2.05 -18.70 -21.31
C GLU A 358 0.70 -18.67 -22.00
N ALA A 359 0.44 -19.66 -22.87
CA ALA A 359 -0.86 -19.87 -23.50
C ALA A 359 -1.92 -20.36 -22.48
N ASP A 360 -1.50 -21.00 -21.37
CA ASP A 360 -2.39 -21.42 -20.29
C ASP A 360 -2.88 -20.19 -19.49
N ALA A 361 -4.17 -19.88 -19.59
CA ALA A 361 -4.76 -18.70 -18.96
C ALA A 361 -4.94 -18.79 -17.44
N ARG A 362 -4.71 -19.94 -16.79
CA ARG A 362 -4.89 -20.09 -15.33
C ARG A 362 -4.03 -19.11 -14.57
N PHE A 363 -4.63 -18.49 -13.53
CA PHE A 363 -3.93 -17.57 -12.66
C PHE A 363 -2.74 -18.23 -11.98
N GLN A 364 -1.65 -17.50 -11.88
CA GLN A 364 -0.44 -17.96 -11.26
C GLN A 364 0.23 -16.82 -10.48
N MET A 365 0.64 -17.11 -9.24
CA MET A 365 1.40 -16.14 -8.48
C MET A 365 2.82 -16.01 -9.01
N SER A 366 3.26 -14.79 -9.22
CA SER A 366 4.63 -14.47 -9.61
C SER A 366 5.59 -14.55 -8.41
N CYS A 367 6.89 -14.55 -8.71
CA CYS A 367 7.95 -14.44 -7.70
C CYS A 367 8.11 -13.00 -7.16
N LEU A 368 7.26 -12.04 -7.61
CA LEU A 368 7.46 -10.63 -7.35
C LEU A 368 8.82 -10.12 -7.90
N ASN A 369 9.31 -8.99 -7.45
CA ASN A 369 10.63 -8.48 -7.85
C ASN A 369 10.82 -8.36 -9.37
N ARG A 370 9.79 -7.81 -10.04
CA ARG A 370 9.71 -7.61 -11.50
C ARG A 370 9.66 -8.95 -12.28
N PHE A 371 9.04 -9.96 -11.69
CA PHE A 371 8.72 -11.21 -12.37
C PHE A 371 7.24 -11.22 -12.74
N ILE A 372 6.91 -11.12 -14.01
CA ILE A 372 5.53 -10.95 -14.49
C ILE A 372 5.14 -12.04 -15.49
N TYR A 373 3.89 -12.51 -15.40
CA TYR A 373 3.29 -13.37 -16.40
C TYR A 373 2.43 -12.56 -17.37
N VAL A 374 2.49 -12.89 -18.65
CA VAL A 374 1.59 -12.43 -19.69
C VAL A 374 0.84 -13.65 -20.23
N LYS A 375 -0.47 -13.58 -20.28
CA LYS A 375 -1.33 -14.71 -20.67
C LYS A 375 -2.38 -14.25 -21.68
N GLY A 376 -2.62 -15.08 -22.72
CA GLY A 376 -3.65 -14.83 -23.69
C GLY A 376 -5.02 -15.28 -23.19
N VAL A 377 -6.07 -14.49 -23.43
CA VAL A 377 -7.47 -14.84 -23.17
C VAL A 377 -8.37 -14.41 -24.33
N LYS A 378 -9.47 -15.13 -24.55
CA LYS A 378 -10.45 -14.79 -25.60
C LYS A 378 -11.21 -13.51 -25.24
N ASP A 379 -11.58 -13.39 -23.99
CA ASP A 379 -12.37 -12.28 -23.46
C ASP A 379 -12.23 -12.17 -21.93
N LEU A 380 -12.92 -11.18 -21.33
CA LEU A 380 -12.95 -10.95 -19.89
C LEU A 380 -13.54 -12.16 -19.13
N ASN A 381 -14.52 -12.85 -19.68
CA ASN A 381 -15.15 -13.99 -19.00
C ASN A 381 -14.16 -15.16 -18.84
N GLU A 382 -13.35 -15.46 -19.86
CA GLU A 382 -12.30 -16.46 -19.74
C GLU A 382 -11.25 -16.07 -18.70
N MET A 383 -10.87 -14.79 -18.66
CA MET A 383 -9.99 -14.30 -17.58
C MET A 383 -10.61 -14.54 -16.20
N LEU A 384 -11.87 -14.16 -15.99
CA LEU A 384 -12.56 -14.34 -14.70
C LEU A 384 -12.68 -15.80 -14.29
N GLN A 385 -12.97 -16.70 -15.23
CA GLN A 385 -12.98 -18.14 -14.97
C GLN A 385 -11.60 -18.66 -14.52
N ASN A 386 -10.53 -18.19 -15.16
CA ASN A 386 -9.17 -18.62 -14.84
C ASN A 386 -8.59 -17.94 -13.58
N THR A 387 -9.23 -16.88 -13.07
CA THR A 387 -8.87 -16.20 -11.82
C THR A 387 -9.82 -16.55 -10.65
N GLU A 388 -10.77 -17.46 -10.84
CA GLU A 388 -11.74 -17.83 -9.79
C GLU A 388 -11.06 -18.33 -8.49
N VAL A 389 -9.90 -18.97 -8.61
CA VAL A 389 -9.09 -19.45 -7.46
C VAL A 389 -8.66 -18.33 -6.50
N VAL A 390 -8.60 -17.10 -6.97
CA VAL A 390 -8.22 -15.91 -6.17
C VAL A 390 -9.40 -14.97 -5.90
N ARG A 391 -10.62 -15.34 -6.30
CA ARG A 391 -11.82 -14.56 -6.02
C ARG A 391 -11.97 -14.30 -4.52
N GLY A 392 -12.31 -13.07 -4.12
CA GLY A 392 -12.36 -12.65 -2.72
C GLY A 392 -11.01 -12.24 -2.12
N HIS A 393 -9.89 -12.50 -2.81
CA HIS A 393 -8.55 -12.09 -2.42
C HIS A 393 -7.93 -11.06 -3.41
N VAL A 394 -8.74 -10.48 -4.29
CA VAL A 394 -8.27 -9.51 -5.29
C VAL A 394 -8.38 -8.09 -4.76
N SER A 395 -7.23 -7.39 -4.73
CA SER A 395 -7.17 -5.98 -4.34
C SER A 395 -7.46 -5.06 -5.51
N THR A 396 -6.79 -5.27 -6.67
CA THR A 396 -6.92 -4.35 -7.80
C THR A 396 -6.88 -5.12 -9.13
N ILE A 397 -7.72 -4.71 -10.05
CA ILE A 397 -7.63 -5.11 -11.45
C ILE A 397 -7.30 -3.86 -12.29
N GLY A 398 -6.11 -3.86 -12.91
CA GLY A 398 -5.70 -2.83 -13.86
C GLY A 398 -6.31 -3.12 -15.24
N ILE A 399 -6.98 -2.16 -15.85
CA ILE A 399 -7.58 -2.37 -17.18
C ILE A 399 -7.06 -1.35 -18.18
N THR A 400 -6.89 -1.80 -19.43
CA THR A 400 -6.75 -0.90 -20.58
C THR A 400 -7.69 -1.40 -21.66
N VAL A 401 -8.77 -0.64 -21.86
CA VAL A 401 -9.89 -0.97 -22.74
C VAL A 401 -10.40 0.31 -23.41
N PRO A 402 -11.18 0.24 -24.52
CA PRO A 402 -11.84 1.41 -25.08
C PRO A 402 -12.69 2.14 -24.04
N GLU A 403 -12.72 3.48 -24.11
CA GLU A 403 -13.38 4.33 -23.10
C GLU A 403 -14.87 3.97 -22.93
N GLU A 404 -15.55 3.69 -24.02
CA GLU A 404 -16.97 3.30 -24.02
C GLU A 404 -17.26 1.98 -23.30
N LYS A 405 -16.27 1.10 -23.14
CA LYS A 405 -16.39 -0.20 -22.45
C LYS A 405 -16.01 -0.15 -20.97
N ILE A 406 -15.34 0.93 -20.51
CA ILE A 406 -14.79 1.02 -19.15
C ILE A 406 -15.87 0.74 -18.11
N ARG A 407 -17.02 1.42 -18.21
CA ARG A 407 -18.09 1.33 -17.22
C ARG A 407 -18.71 -0.06 -17.15
N GLU A 408 -19.04 -0.63 -18.30
CA GLU A 408 -19.62 -1.98 -18.38
C GLU A 408 -18.70 -3.04 -17.79
N LEU A 409 -17.42 -3.02 -18.19
CA LEU A 409 -16.42 -3.98 -17.68
C LEU A 409 -16.13 -3.76 -16.20
N ALA A 410 -16.04 -2.52 -15.72
CA ALA A 410 -15.85 -2.23 -14.31
C ALA A 410 -17.02 -2.72 -13.46
N GLU A 411 -18.29 -2.60 -13.93
CA GLU A 411 -19.46 -3.15 -13.24
C GLU A 411 -19.42 -4.69 -13.20
N GLN A 412 -18.99 -5.35 -14.28
CA GLN A 412 -18.82 -6.79 -14.31
C GLN A 412 -17.74 -7.25 -13.33
N LEU A 413 -16.60 -6.58 -13.31
CA LEU A 413 -15.50 -6.85 -12.38
C LEU A 413 -15.91 -6.63 -10.91
N ALA A 414 -16.65 -5.56 -10.63
CA ALA A 414 -17.17 -5.28 -9.29
C ALA A 414 -18.14 -6.37 -8.81
N ARG A 415 -19.06 -6.82 -9.66
CA ARG A 415 -19.97 -7.95 -9.34
C ARG A 415 -19.23 -9.28 -9.15
N TRP A 416 -18.12 -9.47 -9.85
CA TRP A 416 -17.25 -10.64 -9.62
C TRP A 416 -16.50 -10.55 -8.30
N GLY A 417 -16.29 -9.36 -7.72
CA GLY A 417 -15.68 -9.17 -6.40
C GLY A 417 -14.40 -8.34 -6.38
N ALA A 418 -14.05 -7.66 -7.48
CA ALA A 418 -12.94 -6.71 -7.48
C ALA A 418 -13.27 -5.51 -6.58
N THR A 419 -12.38 -5.15 -5.67
CA THR A 419 -12.57 -4.00 -4.79
C THR A 419 -12.07 -2.68 -5.39
N ARG A 420 -11.22 -2.78 -6.41
CA ARG A 420 -10.73 -1.63 -7.19
C ARG A 420 -10.50 -2.01 -8.64
N VAL A 421 -10.98 -1.15 -9.55
CA VAL A 421 -10.67 -1.19 -10.98
C VAL A 421 -10.04 0.16 -11.33
N CYS A 422 -8.90 0.14 -12.00
CA CYS A 422 -8.18 1.36 -12.37
C CYS A 422 -7.47 1.19 -13.72
N PRO A 423 -7.02 2.27 -14.37
CA PRO A 423 -6.16 2.15 -15.54
C PRO A 423 -4.87 1.39 -15.22
N LEU A 424 -4.42 0.54 -16.14
CA LEU A 424 -3.08 -0.04 -16.10
C LEU A 424 -2.04 1.09 -16.15
N GLY A 425 -0.99 1.00 -15.33
CA GLY A 425 -0.03 2.08 -15.06
C GLY A 425 -0.41 2.94 -13.85
N ARG A 426 -1.57 2.69 -13.24
CA ARG A 426 -2.05 3.39 -12.04
C ARG A 426 -2.34 2.45 -10.86
N MET A 427 -2.00 1.19 -10.98
CA MET A 427 -2.32 0.21 -9.94
C MET A 427 -1.62 0.55 -8.62
N GLN A 428 -0.36 0.93 -8.65
CA GLN A 428 0.44 1.25 -7.46
C GLN A 428 0.23 2.67 -6.90
N ASN A 429 -0.60 3.48 -7.57
CA ASN A 429 -0.86 4.87 -7.19
C ASN A 429 -2.35 5.10 -6.90
N PRO A 430 -2.93 4.45 -5.86
CA PRO A 430 -4.31 4.69 -5.50
C PRO A 430 -4.49 6.14 -5.03
N PRO A 431 -5.63 6.79 -5.32
CA PRO A 431 -5.93 8.11 -4.75
C PRO A 431 -6.10 8.01 -3.23
N LEU A 432 -5.94 9.13 -2.52
CA LEU A 432 -6.10 9.17 -1.06
C LEU A 432 -7.50 8.68 -0.61
N THR A 433 -8.50 8.85 -1.48
CA THR A 433 -9.89 8.40 -1.27
C THR A 433 -10.11 6.89 -1.54
N TRP A 434 -9.06 6.16 -1.90
CA TRP A 434 -9.20 4.73 -2.15
C TRP A 434 -9.60 3.95 -0.90
N ARG A 435 -10.60 3.10 -1.06
CA ARG A 435 -11.06 2.18 -0.04
C ARG A 435 -10.22 0.90 -0.08
N HIS A 436 -9.24 0.80 0.83
CA HIS A 436 -8.38 -0.39 0.92
C HIS A 436 -9.24 -1.64 1.19
N ASP A 437 -9.12 -2.64 0.32
CA ASP A 437 -9.94 -3.87 0.33
C ASP A 437 -11.45 -3.60 0.35
N GLY A 438 -11.90 -2.50 -0.27
CA GLY A 438 -13.31 -2.11 -0.33
C GLY A 438 -13.87 -1.54 0.98
N ARG A 439 -13.03 -1.25 1.97
CA ARG A 439 -13.44 -0.77 3.31
C ARG A 439 -13.30 0.74 3.42
N PRO A 440 -14.15 1.41 4.21
CA PRO A 440 -13.97 2.80 4.55
C PRO A 440 -12.57 3.08 5.11
N ALA A 441 -11.91 4.13 4.62
CA ALA A 441 -10.54 4.45 5.01
C ALA A 441 -10.45 5.03 6.44
N LEU A 442 -11.37 5.94 6.78
CA LEU A 442 -11.48 6.59 8.08
C LEU A 442 -12.71 6.11 8.86
N GLY A 443 -13.78 5.77 8.15
CA GLY A 443 -15.05 5.37 8.77
C GLY A 443 -14.92 4.13 9.67
N ASP A 444 -14.05 3.18 9.31
CA ASP A 444 -13.76 1.99 10.14
C ASP A 444 -12.93 2.31 11.39
N LEU A 445 -12.23 3.45 11.42
CA LEU A 445 -11.42 3.87 12.57
C LEU A 445 -12.22 4.56 13.66
N VAL A 446 -13.36 5.17 13.34
CA VAL A 446 -14.10 6.02 14.28
C VAL A 446 -15.27 5.30 14.94
N THR A 447 -15.73 5.86 16.05
CA THR A 447 -17.01 5.54 16.68
C THR A 447 -17.94 6.74 16.50
N TRP A 448 -19.21 6.49 16.17
CA TRP A 448 -20.20 7.51 15.99
C TRP A 448 -21.01 7.74 17.26
N THR A 449 -21.36 8.99 17.52
CA THR A 449 -22.34 9.39 18.52
C THR A 449 -23.45 10.14 17.82
N ASP A 450 -24.66 9.64 17.92
CA ASP A 450 -25.87 10.30 17.42
C ASP A 450 -26.49 11.19 18.52
N LEU A 451 -26.89 12.40 18.14
CA LEU A 451 -27.67 13.31 18.96
C LEU A 451 -29.05 13.45 18.35
N GLU A 452 -30.08 13.07 19.08
CA GLU A 452 -31.49 13.23 18.71
C GLU A 452 -32.09 14.35 19.56
N MET A 453 -32.81 15.32 18.92
CA MET A 453 -33.35 16.52 19.55
C MET A 453 -34.86 16.60 19.34
#